data_57e7d54f3a4a7f2295a16cd2757a49e5
#
_entry.id   57e7d54f3a4a7f2295a16cd2757a49e5
#
_cell.length_a   1.000
_cell.length_b   1.000
_cell.length_c   1.000
_cell.angle_alpha   90.00
_cell.angle_beta   90.00
_cell.angle_gamma   90.00
#
_symmetry.space_group_name_H-M   'P 1'
#
loop_
_entity.id
_entity.type
_entity.pdbx_description
1 polymer ?
#
loop_
_entity_poly.entity_id
_entity_poly.type
_entity_poly.pdbx_seq_one_letter_code
_entity_poly.pdbx_strand_id
1 'polypeptide(L)'
;MLTLTTAQCSHRGGRASNEDALGFRVRDNDACFVISDGVGGQTGGAIASRLAVHWALQQLDDKSSYGLQAMTHGSVDAADAAIVAQQRRNPEQAHMAATMVALFIDRRERMAQWIHVGDSRLYLFRRGHLLRRTQDHSLAARLQQAGLSCGPDKAHLLSHALGQADTDSIEPGAACTLEDGDAYLLCTDGFWHGLDDAALQRCLEVAGNVADWITLLAGQVGQGSDCKGTQDNYSALGVWVGDPQLVTRAPGG
;
A
#
# COMPACT_ATOMS: atom_id res chain seq x y z
N MET A 1 6.27 -23.57 9.41
CA MET A 1 6.65 -22.18 9.05
C MET A 1 5.40 -21.50 8.53
N LEU A 2 5.14 -20.22 8.86
CA LEU A 2 3.97 -19.49 8.38
C LEU A 2 4.02 -19.37 6.85
N THR A 3 2.98 -19.86 6.17
CA THR A 3 2.87 -19.73 4.71
C THR A 3 2.37 -18.32 4.36
N LEU A 4 2.99 -17.71 3.36
CA LEU A 4 2.52 -16.45 2.77
C LEU A 4 2.35 -16.69 1.28
N THR A 5 1.15 -16.42 0.75
CA THR A 5 0.87 -16.42 -0.69
C THR A 5 0.56 -15.01 -1.14
N THR A 6 0.98 -14.64 -2.35
CA THR A 6 0.88 -13.28 -2.83
C THR A 6 0.50 -13.24 -4.30
N ALA A 7 -0.25 -12.22 -4.68
CA ALA A 7 -0.55 -11.86 -6.05
C ALA A 7 -0.57 -10.34 -6.20
N GLN A 8 -0.31 -9.87 -7.41
CA GLN A 8 -0.24 -8.44 -7.68
C GLN A 8 -0.77 -8.10 -9.07
N CYS A 9 -1.21 -6.87 -9.23
CA CYS A 9 -1.46 -6.26 -10.53
C CYS A 9 -0.98 -4.80 -10.52
N SER A 10 -0.61 -4.30 -11.69
CA SER A 10 -0.25 -2.90 -11.89
C SER A 10 -0.57 -2.52 -13.34
N HIS A 11 -1.34 -1.48 -13.51
CA HIS A 11 -1.84 -1.05 -14.81
C HIS A 11 -1.69 0.46 -14.97
N ARG A 12 -1.38 0.85 -16.18
CA ARG A 12 -1.21 2.25 -16.56
C ARG A 12 -2.54 3.04 -16.55
N GLY A 13 -3.68 2.36 -16.69
CA GLY A 13 -4.95 3.04 -16.91
C GLY A 13 -4.95 3.88 -18.19
N GLY A 14 -5.50 5.07 -18.09
CA GLY A 14 -5.55 6.06 -19.18
C GLY A 14 -4.33 6.96 -19.28
N ARG A 15 -3.36 6.87 -18.35
CA ARG A 15 -2.15 7.71 -18.33
C ARG A 15 -1.15 7.35 -19.42
N ALA A 16 -0.21 8.26 -19.74
CA ALA A 16 0.85 8.00 -20.72
C ALA A 16 1.92 7.03 -20.16
N SER A 17 2.20 7.09 -18.87
CA SER A 17 3.16 6.25 -18.14
C SER A 17 2.51 5.63 -16.90
N ASN A 18 3.14 4.59 -16.37
CA ASN A 18 2.81 4.07 -15.05
C ASN A 18 3.83 4.60 -14.05
N GLU A 19 3.37 5.41 -13.10
CA GLU A 19 4.19 6.00 -12.04
C GLU A 19 4.06 5.22 -10.71
N ASP A 20 3.16 4.24 -10.66
CA ASP A 20 3.10 3.29 -9.56
C ASP A 20 4.30 2.34 -9.57
N ALA A 21 4.74 1.96 -8.39
CA ALA A 21 5.71 0.89 -8.16
C ALA A 21 5.24 -0.01 -7.03
N LEU A 22 5.57 -1.29 -7.13
CA LEU A 22 5.30 -2.25 -6.07
C LEU A 22 6.39 -3.32 -6.04
N GLY A 23 6.51 -3.98 -4.91
CA GLY A 23 7.46 -5.07 -4.76
C GLY A 23 7.27 -5.82 -3.45
N PHE A 24 7.85 -6.99 -3.38
CA PHE A 24 7.88 -7.76 -2.16
C PHE A 24 9.13 -8.62 -2.07
N ARG A 25 9.47 -9.02 -0.85
CA ARG A 25 10.52 -9.98 -0.55
C ARG A 25 10.06 -10.86 0.61
N VAL A 26 10.12 -12.16 0.43
CA VAL A 26 9.78 -13.16 1.46
C VAL A 26 11.02 -13.99 1.73
N ARG A 27 11.42 -14.05 2.99
CA ARG A 27 12.52 -14.87 3.50
C ARG A 27 11.99 -15.89 4.50
N ASP A 28 12.87 -16.71 5.02
CA ASP A 28 12.50 -17.73 6.01
C ASP A 28 11.88 -17.11 7.27
N ASN A 29 12.42 -15.98 7.74
CA ASN A 29 12.07 -15.40 9.03
C ASN A 29 11.26 -14.13 8.94
N ASP A 30 11.34 -13.42 7.82
CA ASP A 30 10.74 -12.12 7.63
C ASP A 30 10.20 -11.93 6.21
N ALA A 31 9.35 -10.93 6.04
CA ALA A 31 8.87 -10.51 4.73
C ALA A 31 8.56 -9.01 4.72
N CYS A 32 8.68 -8.40 3.54
CA CYS A 32 8.24 -7.03 3.27
C CYS A 32 7.42 -7.01 1.98
N PHE A 33 6.30 -6.28 2.03
CA PHE A 33 5.42 -6.01 0.89
C PHE A 33 5.24 -4.50 0.83
N VAL A 34 5.41 -3.91 -0.34
CA VAL A 34 5.38 -2.45 -0.47
C VAL A 34 4.74 -2.02 -1.78
N ILE A 35 3.97 -0.93 -1.72
CA ILE A 35 3.40 -0.26 -2.86
C ILE A 35 3.61 1.25 -2.72
N SER A 36 3.75 1.94 -3.84
CA SER A 36 4.01 3.37 -3.88
C SER A 36 3.42 3.96 -5.17
N ASP A 37 2.75 5.10 -5.05
CA ASP A 37 2.27 5.91 -6.15
C ASP A 37 3.17 7.14 -6.30
N GLY A 38 3.58 7.41 -7.52
CA GLY A 38 4.49 8.50 -7.84
C GLY A 38 3.76 9.80 -8.11
N VAL A 39 4.07 10.84 -7.33
CA VAL A 39 3.48 12.18 -7.45
C VAL A 39 4.51 13.14 -8.04
N GLY A 40 4.08 14.05 -8.93
CA GLY A 40 4.96 15.07 -9.46
C GLY A 40 5.07 15.15 -10.98
N GLY A 41 4.27 14.35 -11.68
CA GLY A 41 4.08 14.38 -13.15
C GLY A 41 5.31 13.95 -13.97
N GLN A 42 5.03 13.38 -15.13
CA GLN A 42 5.99 12.90 -16.14
C GLN A 42 7.04 11.89 -15.62
N THR A 43 8.33 12.29 -15.48
CA THR A 43 9.40 11.33 -15.16
C THR A 43 9.72 11.25 -13.67
N GLY A 44 9.35 12.25 -12.89
CA GLY A 44 9.73 12.35 -11.47
C GLY A 44 8.99 11.35 -10.58
N GLY A 45 7.68 11.22 -10.76
CA GLY A 45 6.85 10.31 -9.97
C GLY A 45 7.30 8.87 -10.05
N ALA A 46 7.52 8.35 -11.26
CA ALA A 46 8.00 7.00 -11.47
C ALA A 46 9.40 6.72 -10.87
N ILE A 47 10.24 7.73 -10.71
CA ILE A 47 11.53 7.58 -10.03
C ILE A 47 11.31 7.54 -8.52
N ALA A 48 10.48 8.45 -7.98
CA ALA A 48 10.20 8.53 -6.56
C ALA A 48 9.55 7.23 -6.04
N SER A 49 8.52 6.72 -6.72
CA SER A 49 7.87 5.48 -6.33
C SER A 49 8.81 4.28 -6.34
N ARG A 50 9.69 4.16 -7.35
CA ARG A 50 10.71 3.09 -7.39
C ARG A 50 11.75 3.23 -6.28
N LEU A 51 12.15 4.44 -5.92
CA LEU A 51 13.04 4.67 -4.78
C LEU A 51 12.37 4.25 -3.47
N ALA A 52 11.10 4.60 -3.27
CA ALA A 52 10.34 4.20 -2.09
C ALA A 52 10.29 2.67 -1.94
N VAL A 53 9.92 1.97 -3.01
CA VAL A 53 9.89 0.49 -3.03
C VAL A 53 11.27 -0.11 -2.77
N HIS A 54 12.30 0.40 -3.43
CA HIS A 54 13.68 -0.09 -3.27
C HIS A 54 14.12 -0.01 -1.80
N TRP A 55 14.00 1.16 -1.20
CA TRP A 55 14.51 1.38 0.16
C TRP A 55 13.69 0.69 1.23
N ALA A 56 12.38 0.52 1.04
CA ALA A 56 11.57 -0.31 1.92
C ALA A 56 12.03 -1.78 1.91
N LEU A 57 12.29 -2.35 0.73
CA LEU A 57 12.79 -3.73 0.62
C LEU A 57 14.21 -3.91 1.16
N GLN A 58 15.03 -2.87 1.13
CA GLN A 58 16.41 -2.90 1.67
C GLN A 58 16.43 -3.02 3.21
N GLN A 59 15.36 -2.65 3.91
CA GLN A 59 15.27 -2.83 5.37
C GLN A 59 15.43 -4.30 5.79
N LEU A 60 15.03 -5.25 4.95
CA LEU A 60 15.26 -6.67 5.22
C LEU A 60 16.74 -7.08 5.08
N ASP A 61 17.56 -6.32 4.35
CA ASP A 61 18.99 -6.62 4.18
C ASP A 61 19.85 -6.08 5.32
N ASP A 62 19.34 -5.10 6.06
CA ASP A 62 20.03 -4.58 7.22
C ASP A 62 20.02 -5.62 8.34
N LYS A 63 21.19 -6.23 8.55
CA LYS A 63 21.41 -7.28 9.55
C LYS A 63 21.38 -6.78 10.99
N SER A 64 21.19 -5.51 11.19
CA SER A 64 21.16 -4.89 12.50
C SER A 64 19.85 -5.12 13.27
N SER A 65 19.09 -6.14 12.92
CA SER A 65 18.05 -6.84 13.71
C SER A 65 17.21 -6.02 14.67
N TYR A 66 16.63 -4.92 14.25
CA TYR A 66 15.95 -4.00 15.18
C TYR A 66 14.46 -4.28 15.38
N GLY A 67 13.95 -5.38 14.85
CA GLY A 67 12.51 -5.70 14.92
C GLY A 67 11.64 -4.88 13.97
N LEU A 68 10.35 -5.17 13.95
CA LEU A 68 9.39 -4.59 13.02
C LEU A 68 9.34 -3.06 13.09
N GLN A 69 9.36 -2.50 14.30
CA GLN A 69 9.27 -1.05 14.48
C GLN A 69 10.44 -0.30 13.84
N ALA A 70 11.66 -0.81 14.00
CA ALA A 70 12.83 -0.17 13.38
C ALA A 70 12.80 -0.29 11.86
N MET A 71 12.37 -1.45 11.31
CA MET A 71 12.23 -1.63 9.87
C MET A 71 11.15 -0.71 9.28
N THR A 72 10.03 -0.52 9.96
CA THR A 72 8.96 0.38 9.49
C THR A 72 9.44 1.83 9.44
N HIS A 73 10.00 2.37 10.53
CA HIS A 73 10.56 3.73 10.54
C HIS A 73 11.70 3.88 9.52
N GLY A 74 12.68 2.99 9.57
CA GLY A 74 13.83 3.03 8.65
C GLY A 74 13.43 2.99 7.17
N SER A 75 12.29 2.38 6.83
CA SER A 75 11.80 2.36 5.45
C SER A 75 11.37 3.75 4.96
N VAL A 76 10.69 4.54 5.81
CA VAL A 76 10.29 5.91 5.50
C VAL A 76 11.52 6.81 5.43
N ASP A 77 12.37 6.77 6.46
CA ASP A 77 13.56 7.61 6.55
C ASP A 77 14.50 7.41 5.35
N ALA A 78 14.77 6.15 5.01
CA ALA A 78 15.66 5.82 3.89
C ALA A 78 15.06 6.21 2.53
N ALA A 79 13.75 5.98 2.34
CA ALA A 79 13.05 6.33 1.11
C ALA A 79 13.00 7.84 0.92
N ASP A 80 12.63 8.60 1.96
CA ASP A 80 12.56 10.05 1.94
C ASP A 80 13.93 10.66 1.65
N ALA A 81 14.97 10.25 2.39
CA ALA A 81 16.34 10.71 2.17
C ALA A 81 16.82 10.46 0.74
N ALA A 82 16.48 9.30 0.14
CA ALA A 82 16.86 8.98 -1.24
C ALA A 82 16.14 9.87 -2.26
N ILE A 83 14.85 10.13 -2.07
CA ILE A 83 14.07 11.02 -2.94
C ILE A 83 14.61 12.45 -2.83
N VAL A 84 14.83 12.97 -1.62
CA VAL A 84 15.40 14.31 -1.40
C VAL A 84 16.79 14.43 -2.01
N ALA A 85 17.63 13.39 -1.89
CA ALA A 85 18.95 13.39 -2.53
C ALA A 85 18.85 13.45 -4.06
N GLN A 86 17.88 12.77 -4.66
CA GLN A 86 17.63 12.79 -6.10
C GLN A 86 17.13 14.16 -6.57
N GLN A 87 16.18 14.77 -5.84
CA GLN A 87 15.70 16.14 -6.10
C GLN A 87 16.84 17.15 -6.14
N ARG A 88 17.77 17.08 -5.19
CA ARG A 88 18.94 17.97 -5.11
C ARG A 88 19.90 17.81 -6.27
N ARG A 89 20.02 16.60 -6.82
CA ARG A 89 20.91 16.29 -7.95
C ARG A 89 20.34 16.71 -9.31
N ASN A 90 19.00 16.73 -9.42
CA ASN A 90 18.29 16.94 -10.68
C ASN A 90 17.20 18.00 -10.52
N PRO A 91 17.47 19.27 -10.88
CA PRO A 91 16.49 20.35 -10.73
C PRO A 91 15.14 20.11 -11.42
N GLU A 92 15.13 19.36 -12.53
CA GLU A 92 13.90 18.99 -13.24
C GLU A 92 13.01 18.03 -12.43
N GLN A 93 13.58 17.38 -11.41
CA GLN A 93 12.92 16.44 -10.51
C GLN A 93 12.72 17.03 -9.09
N ALA A 94 12.91 18.34 -8.92
CA ALA A 94 12.88 19.01 -7.61
C ALA A 94 11.53 18.87 -6.88
N HIS A 95 10.46 18.54 -7.59
CA HIS A 95 9.11 18.38 -7.04
C HIS A 95 8.60 16.93 -7.07
N MET A 96 9.48 15.96 -7.40
CA MET A 96 9.07 14.57 -7.36
C MET A 96 8.76 14.14 -5.93
N ALA A 97 7.70 13.38 -5.78
CA ALA A 97 7.26 12.85 -4.49
C ALA A 97 6.64 11.47 -4.71
N ALA A 98 6.38 10.75 -3.63
CA ALA A 98 5.65 9.51 -3.72
C ALA A 98 4.86 9.23 -2.44
N THR A 99 3.77 8.47 -2.57
CA THR A 99 3.15 7.78 -1.45
C THR A 99 3.97 6.54 -1.10
N MET A 100 3.72 5.92 0.03
CA MET A 100 4.23 4.60 0.36
C MET A 100 3.30 3.88 1.34
N VAL A 101 3.08 2.59 1.11
CA VAL A 101 2.57 1.65 2.10
C VAL A 101 3.49 0.47 2.14
N ALA A 102 4.06 0.18 3.32
CA ALA A 102 4.93 -0.95 3.54
C ALA A 102 4.44 -1.81 4.70
N LEU A 103 4.27 -3.11 4.46
CA LEU A 103 3.91 -4.14 5.43
C LEU A 103 5.14 -4.99 5.71
N PHE A 104 5.55 -5.06 6.96
CA PHE A 104 6.62 -5.93 7.45
C PHE A 104 6.04 -7.06 8.29
N ILE A 105 6.54 -8.26 8.07
CA ILE A 105 6.12 -9.48 8.77
C ILE A 105 7.32 -10.16 9.40
N ASP A 106 7.25 -10.39 10.70
CA ASP A 106 8.09 -11.35 11.40
C ASP A 106 7.38 -12.72 11.40
N ARG A 107 7.91 -13.66 10.63
CA ARG A 107 7.31 -15.00 10.45
C ARG A 107 7.58 -15.92 11.63
N ARG A 108 8.60 -15.65 12.45
CA ARG A 108 8.92 -16.44 13.65
C ARG A 108 7.99 -16.07 14.78
N GLU A 109 7.87 -14.78 15.06
CA GLU A 109 7.03 -14.26 16.14
C GLU A 109 5.56 -14.16 15.72
N ARG A 110 5.25 -14.43 14.44
CA ARG A 110 3.92 -14.27 13.85
C ARG A 110 3.34 -12.88 14.10
N MET A 111 4.12 -11.87 13.82
CA MET A 111 3.76 -10.47 14.01
C MET A 111 3.82 -9.71 12.68
N ALA A 112 2.94 -8.74 12.53
CA ALA A 112 2.95 -7.81 11.41
C ALA A 112 2.87 -6.38 11.91
N GLN A 113 3.54 -5.49 11.18
CA GLN A 113 3.46 -4.05 11.38
C GLN A 113 3.56 -3.35 10.03
N TRP A 114 2.89 -2.23 9.87
CA TRP A 114 2.94 -1.44 8.64
C TRP A 114 3.16 0.03 8.93
N ILE A 115 3.64 0.72 7.92
CA ILE A 115 3.76 2.17 7.90
C ILE A 115 3.23 2.67 6.55
N HIS A 116 2.67 3.87 6.53
CA HIS A 116 2.23 4.49 5.29
C HIS A 116 2.48 6.00 5.29
N VAL A 117 2.65 6.54 4.09
CA VAL A 117 2.75 7.97 3.78
C VAL A 117 1.89 8.23 2.56
N GLY A 118 0.96 9.20 2.64
CA GLY A 118 0.05 9.52 1.55
C GLY A 118 -1.30 8.82 1.68
N ASP A 119 -1.94 8.55 0.55
CA ASP A 119 -3.29 8.00 0.41
C ASP A 119 -3.34 6.63 -0.26
N SER A 120 -2.20 6.02 -0.57
CA SER A 120 -2.13 4.58 -0.80
C SER A 120 -2.52 3.85 0.48
N ARG A 121 -3.28 2.77 0.37
CA ARG A 121 -3.94 2.13 1.52
C ARG A 121 -3.47 0.71 1.76
N LEU A 122 -3.49 0.33 3.05
CA LEU A 122 -3.46 -1.06 3.49
C LEU A 122 -4.81 -1.40 4.13
N TYR A 123 -5.35 -2.56 3.75
CA TYR A 123 -6.50 -3.18 4.36
C TYR A 123 -6.06 -4.51 4.97
N LEU A 124 -6.51 -4.81 6.18
CA LEU A 124 -6.40 -6.11 6.83
C LEU A 124 -7.78 -6.71 6.97
N PHE A 125 -7.97 -7.87 6.37
CA PHE A 125 -9.16 -8.69 6.55
C PHE A 125 -8.80 -9.90 7.41
N ARG A 126 -9.73 -10.27 8.30
CA ARG A 126 -9.63 -11.46 9.12
C ARG A 126 -10.94 -12.21 9.05
N ARG A 127 -10.89 -13.49 8.69
CA ARG A 127 -12.07 -14.33 8.49
C ARG A 127 -13.10 -13.70 7.54
N GLY A 128 -12.61 -13.12 6.44
CA GLY A 128 -13.44 -12.47 5.43
C GLY A 128 -13.93 -11.06 5.76
N HIS A 129 -13.75 -10.56 6.99
CA HIS A 129 -14.22 -9.25 7.41
C HIS A 129 -13.10 -8.22 7.48
N LEU A 130 -13.39 -6.98 7.05
CA LEU A 130 -12.45 -5.87 7.19
C LEU A 130 -12.23 -5.56 8.68
N LEU A 131 -10.99 -5.77 9.14
CA LEU A 131 -10.58 -5.54 10.52
C LEU A 131 -9.93 -4.16 10.70
N ARG A 132 -9.06 -3.77 9.76
CA ARG A 132 -8.33 -2.49 9.81
C ARG A 132 -8.10 -1.94 8.42
N ARG A 133 -8.01 -0.62 8.34
CA ARG A 133 -7.60 0.13 7.16
C ARG A 133 -6.74 1.32 7.58
N THR A 134 -5.73 1.67 6.78
CA THR A 134 -4.98 2.92 6.95
C THR A 134 -5.88 4.12 6.71
N GLN A 135 -5.54 5.23 7.32
CA GLN A 135 -6.24 6.49 7.12
C GLN A 135 -5.39 7.42 6.25
N ASP A 136 -5.98 7.93 5.19
CA ASP A 136 -5.26 8.75 4.21
C ASP A 136 -4.62 9.99 4.84
N HIS A 137 -3.40 10.27 4.46
CA HIS A 137 -2.75 11.55 4.70
C HIS A 137 -3.14 12.52 3.60
N SER A 138 -4.42 12.93 3.58
CA SER A 138 -4.97 13.89 2.62
C SER A 138 -5.64 15.06 3.33
N LEU A 139 -5.77 16.19 2.62
CA LEU A 139 -6.50 17.35 3.14
C LEU A 139 -7.96 17.00 3.42
N ALA A 140 -8.58 16.18 2.57
CA ALA A 140 -9.95 15.72 2.75
C ALA A 140 -10.12 14.95 4.06
N ALA A 141 -9.23 14.00 4.35
CA ALA A 141 -9.27 13.21 5.59
C ALA A 141 -9.08 14.10 6.83
N ARG A 142 -8.16 15.07 6.78
CA ARG A 142 -7.94 16.03 7.89
C ARG A 142 -9.15 16.93 8.15
N LEU A 143 -9.77 17.46 7.08
CA LEU A 143 -10.97 18.29 7.20
C LEU A 143 -12.16 17.47 7.74
N GLN A 144 -12.33 16.24 7.27
CA GLN A 144 -13.38 15.34 7.76
C GLN A 144 -13.23 15.05 9.27
N GLN A 145 -12.00 14.82 9.76
CA GLN A 145 -11.72 14.66 11.20
C GLN A 145 -12.08 15.91 12.01
N ALA A 146 -11.88 17.10 11.42
CA ALA A 146 -12.27 18.37 12.04
C ALA A 146 -13.77 18.68 11.90
N GLY A 147 -14.57 17.77 11.32
CA GLY A 147 -16.00 18.00 11.08
C GLY A 147 -16.29 18.99 9.94
N LEU A 148 -15.31 19.23 9.08
CA LEU A 148 -15.40 20.16 7.94
C LEU A 148 -15.50 19.38 6.63
N SER A 149 -16.18 19.93 5.63
CA SER A 149 -16.24 19.38 4.28
C SER A 149 -15.08 19.87 3.42
N CYS A 150 -14.56 18.99 2.56
CA CYS A 150 -13.59 19.35 1.53
C CYS A 150 -14.31 19.51 0.19
N GLY A 151 -13.99 20.55 -0.56
CA GLY A 151 -14.45 20.67 -1.94
C GLY A 151 -13.78 19.61 -2.83
N PRO A 152 -14.46 19.15 -3.90
CA PRO A 152 -13.93 18.07 -4.78
C PRO A 152 -12.57 18.39 -5.38
N ASP A 153 -12.31 19.66 -5.69
CA ASP A 153 -11.04 20.12 -6.30
C ASP A 153 -9.81 19.97 -5.38
N LYS A 154 -10.02 19.80 -4.08
CA LYS A 154 -8.96 19.69 -3.07
C LYS A 154 -8.90 18.32 -2.40
N ALA A 155 -9.78 17.42 -2.78
CA ALA A 155 -9.88 16.10 -2.15
C ALA A 155 -8.59 15.27 -2.36
N HIS A 156 -7.90 15.45 -3.47
CA HIS A 156 -6.69 14.73 -3.86
C HIS A 156 -5.38 15.35 -3.32
N LEU A 157 -5.46 16.46 -2.56
CA LEU A 157 -4.25 17.07 -2.02
C LEU A 157 -3.73 16.23 -0.85
N LEU A 158 -2.53 15.68 -1.02
CA LEU A 158 -1.83 14.99 0.05
C LEU A 158 -1.37 15.98 1.13
N SER A 159 -1.47 15.58 2.39
CA SER A 159 -0.91 16.32 3.51
C SER A 159 0.51 15.87 3.84
N HIS A 160 0.88 14.64 3.44
CA HIS A 160 2.22 14.07 3.58
C HIS A 160 2.53 13.21 2.35
N ALA A 161 3.75 13.36 1.84
CA ALA A 161 4.31 12.49 0.81
C ALA A 161 5.84 12.42 1.00
N LEU A 162 6.45 11.32 0.62
CA LEU A 162 7.92 11.19 0.59
C LEU A 162 8.52 12.20 -0.40
N GLY A 163 9.61 12.83 -0.02
CA GLY A 163 10.25 13.90 -0.78
C GLY A 163 9.66 15.29 -0.53
N GLN A 164 8.64 15.41 0.33
CA GLN A 164 8.11 16.67 0.84
C GLN A 164 8.53 16.88 2.29
N ALA A 165 8.52 18.12 2.77
CA ALA A 165 8.84 18.40 4.16
C ALA A 165 7.83 17.71 5.11
N ASP A 166 8.33 17.29 6.29
CA ASP A 166 7.53 16.79 7.42
C ASP A 166 7.10 15.30 7.37
N THR A 167 8.06 14.42 7.09
CA THR A 167 7.87 12.96 7.31
C THR A 167 8.18 12.51 8.74
N ASP A 168 8.77 13.36 9.58
CA ASP A 168 9.17 13.05 10.97
C ASP A 168 7.98 12.71 11.88
N SER A 169 6.77 13.13 11.51
CA SER A 169 5.52 12.86 12.25
C SER A 169 4.83 11.54 11.87
N ILE A 170 5.40 10.77 10.95
CA ILE A 170 4.80 9.53 10.46
C ILE A 170 5.09 8.38 11.43
N GLU A 171 4.04 7.87 12.05
CA GLU A 171 4.13 6.76 12.99
C GLU A 171 3.64 5.45 12.37
N PRO A 172 4.30 4.31 12.66
CA PRO A 172 3.81 3.01 12.26
C PRO A 172 2.46 2.68 12.90
N GLY A 173 1.65 1.93 12.19
CA GLY A 173 0.49 1.29 12.79
C GLY A 173 0.89 0.37 13.95
N ALA A 174 -0.02 0.14 14.90
CA ALA A 174 0.23 -0.79 15.99
C ALA A 174 0.52 -2.20 15.44
N ALA A 175 1.61 -2.81 15.89
CA ALA A 175 1.92 -4.19 15.57
C ALA A 175 0.75 -5.11 15.95
N CYS A 176 0.51 -6.14 15.16
CA CYS A 176 -0.55 -7.11 15.41
C CYS A 176 -0.06 -8.54 15.20
N THR A 177 -0.65 -9.47 15.96
CA THR A 177 -0.42 -10.90 15.77
C THR A 177 -1.08 -11.35 14.48
N LEU A 178 -0.36 -12.16 13.70
CA LEU A 178 -0.87 -12.81 12.50
C LEU A 178 -1.69 -14.05 12.89
N GLU A 179 -2.85 -14.18 12.27
CA GLU A 179 -3.67 -15.39 12.33
C GLU A 179 -3.70 -16.07 10.95
N ASP A 180 -3.85 -17.41 10.95
CA ASP A 180 -4.14 -18.11 9.71
C ASP A 180 -5.50 -17.63 9.19
N GLY A 181 -5.53 -17.28 7.91
CA GLY A 181 -6.70 -16.67 7.30
C GLY A 181 -6.69 -15.12 7.28
N ASP A 182 -5.65 -14.47 7.77
CA ASP A 182 -5.48 -13.03 7.53
C ASP A 182 -5.19 -12.78 6.05
N ALA A 183 -5.82 -11.73 5.51
CA ALA A 183 -5.56 -11.24 4.17
C ALA A 183 -5.25 -9.75 4.20
N TYR A 184 -4.15 -9.37 3.58
CA TYR A 184 -3.75 -7.99 3.42
C TYR A 184 -3.91 -7.57 1.96
N LEU A 185 -4.41 -6.36 1.74
CA LEU A 185 -4.41 -5.69 0.45
C LEU A 185 -3.69 -4.35 0.59
N LEU A 186 -2.64 -4.16 -0.18
CA LEU A 186 -1.99 -2.87 -0.37
C LEU A 186 -2.38 -2.35 -1.75
N CYS A 187 -2.79 -1.09 -1.88
CA CYS A 187 -3.21 -0.55 -3.17
C CYS A 187 -3.04 0.96 -3.26
N THR A 188 -2.83 1.46 -4.49
CA THR A 188 -2.79 2.88 -4.82
C THR A 188 -4.21 3.46 -4.94
N ASP A 189 -4.32 4.77 -5.01
CA ASP A 189 -5.60 5.48 -5.03
C ASP A 189 -6.44 5.15 -6.27
N GLY A 190 -5.85 5.04 -7.46
CA GLY A 190 -6.53 4.62 -8.66
C GLY A 190 -7.15 3.22 -8.59
N PHE A 191 -6.66 2.38 -7.65
CA PHE A 191 -7.26 1.07 -7.40
C PHE A 191 -8.45 1.15 -6.44
N TRP A 192 -8.31 1.82 -5.30
CA TRP A 192 -9.36 1.83 -4.28
C TRP A 192 -10.48 2.85 -4.52
N HIS A 193 -10.25 3.91 -5.30
CA HIS A 193 -11.28 4.90 -5.61
C HIS A 193 -12.55 4.31 -6.27
N GLY A 194 -12.41 3.23 -7.01
CA GLY A 194 -13.52 2.53 -7.66
C GLY A 194 -14.18 1.45 -6.82
N LEU A 195 -13.73 1.22 -5.57
CA LEU A 195 -14.16 0.09 -4.74
C LEU A 195 -14.57 0.55 -3.34
N ASP A 196 -15.74 0.12 -2.89
CA ASP A 196 -16.14 0.24 -1.50
C ASP A 196 -15.64 -0.96 -0.66
N ASP A 197 -15.63 -0.80 0.66
CA ASP A 197 -15.16 -1.84 1.60
C ASP A 197 -16.00 -3.13 1.45
N ALA A 198 -17.28 -3.02 1.10
CA ALA A 198 -18.15 -4.18 0.88
C ALA A 198 -17.81 -4.93 -0.42
N ALA A 199 -17.39 -4.23 -1.49
CA ALA A 199 -16.91 -4.87 -2.71
C ALA A 199 -15.62 -5.64 -2.46
N LEU A 200 -14.70 -5.06 -1.68
CA LEU A 200 -13.45 -5.74 -1.29
C LEU A 200 -13.73 -7.06 -0.55
N GLN A 201 -14.67 -7.05 0.41
CA GLN A 201 -15.08 -8.24 1.15
C GLN A 201 -15.76 -9.28 0.24
N ARG A 202 -16.73 -8.87 -0.57
CA ARG A 202 -17.42 -9.79 -1.50
C ARG A 202 -16.46 -10.51 -2.44
N CYS A 203 -15.47 -9.79 -2.99
CA CYS A 203 -14.45 -10.42 -3.84
C CYS A 203 -13.58 -11.40 -3.04
N LEU A 204 -13.27 -11.10 -1.79
CA LEU A 204 -12.51 -11.99 -0.91
C LEU A 204 -13.28 -13.29 -0.60
N GLU A 205 -14.57 -13.18 -0.32
CA GLU A 205 -15.46 -14.31 0.01
C GLU A 205 -15.58 -15.34 -1.12
N VAL A 206 -15.53 -14.89 -2.39
CA VAL A 206 -15.70 -15.78 -3.55
C VAL A 206 -14.38 -16.26 -4.15
N ALA A 207 -13.27 -15.65 -3.78
CA ALA A 207 -11.96 -15.98 -4.32
C ALA A 207 -11.46 -17.34 -3.79
N GLY A 208 -10.98 -18.19 -4.69
CA GLY A 208 -10.38 -19.49 -4.32
C GLY A 208 -8.91 -19.38 -3.88
N ASN A 209 -8.24 -18.31 -4.24
CA ASN A 209 -6.84 -18.01 -3.93
C ASN A 209 -6.56 -16.50 -4.08
N VAL A 210 -5.37 -16.07 -3.66
CA VAL A 210 -5.00 -14.65 -3.71
C VAL A 210 -4.95 -14.08 -5.13
N ALA A 211 -4.61 -14.88 -6.14
CA ALA A 211 -4.57 -14.45 -7.54
C ALA A 211 -5.99 -14.20 -8.08
N ASP A 212 -6.94 -15.08 -7.76
CA ASP A 212 -8.35 -14.89 -8.08
C ASP A 212 -8.89 -13.62 -7.42
N TRP A 213 -8.54 -13.38 -6.15
CA TRP A 213 -8.97 -12.18 -5.42
C TRP A 213 -8.52 -10.90 -6.13
N ILE A 214 -7.21 -10.78 -6.43
CA ILE A 214 -6.67 -9.62 -7.13
C ILE A 214 -7.29 -9.47 -8.53
N THR A 215 -7.53 -10.57 -9.25
CA THR A 215 -8.17 -10.55 -10.58
C THR A 215 -9.60 -10.04 -10.51
N LEU A 216 -10.39 -10.51 -9.54
CA LEU A 216 -11.77 -10.06 -9.32
C LEU A 216 -11.82 -8.57 -9.00
N LEU A 217 -10.96 -8.11 -8.09
CA LEU A 217 -10.88 -6.69 -7.72
C LEU A 217 -10.47 -5.81 -8.91
N ALA A 218 -9.42 -6.19 -9.64
CA ALA A 218 -8.97 -5.46 -10.83
C ALA A 218 -10.05 -5.38 -11.92
N GLY A 219 -10.84 -6.46 -12.07
CA GLY A 219 -11.99 -6.48 -12.96
C GLY A 219 -13.06 -5.46 -12.58
N GLN A 220 -13.30 -5.23 -11.31
CA GLN A 220 -14.26 -4.21 -10.85
C GLN A 220 -13.72 -2.78 -11.04
N VAL A 221 -12.43 -2.55 -10.77
CA VAL A 221 -11.78 -1.24 -11.02
C VAL A 221 -11.95 -0.84 -12.48
N GLY A 222 -11.76 -1.77 -13.41
CA GLY A 222 -11.92 -1.51 -14.85
C GLY A 222 -13.36 -1.24 -15.33
N GLN A 223 -14.37 -1.67 -14.55
CA GLN A 223 -15.80 -1.51 -14.90
C GLN A 223 -16.46 -0.30 -14.19
N GLY A 224 -15.86 0.21 -13.12
CA GLY A 224 -16.50 1.14 -12.18
C GLY A 224 -16.61 2.60 -12.64
N SER A 225 -16.01 3.01 -13.74
CA SER A 225 -16.11 4.37 -14.27
C SER A 225 -16.73 4.37 -15.66
N ASP A 226 -18.03 4.66 -15.77
CA ASP A 226 -18.78 5.03 -16.97
C ASP A 226 -18.17 4.56 -18.33
N CYS A 227 -17.95 3.26 -18.48
CA CYS A 227 -17.43 2.61 -19.69
C CYS A 227 -16.04 3.06 -20.18
N LYS A 228 -15.27 3.84 -19.44
CA LYS A 228 -13.95 4.34 -19.86
C LYS A 228 -12.75 3.79 -19.08
N GLY A 229 -12.96 2.93 -18.06
CA GLY A 229 -11.89 2.47 -17.17
C GLY A 229 -11.39 3.58 -16.24
N THR A 230 -10.49 3.26 -15.30
CA THR A 230 -9.83 4.30 -14.51
C THR A 230 -8.91 5.12 -15.39
N GLN A 231 -8.92 6.45 -15.18
CA GLN A 231 -8.00 7.35 -15.87
C GLN A 231 -6.62 7.39 -15.24
N ASP A 232 -6.49 6.88 -13.99
CA ASP A 232 -5.23 6.87 -13.27
C ASP A 232 -4.48 5.54 -13.37
N ASN A 233 -3.20 5.54 -12.97
CA ASN A 233 -2.47 4.32 -12.68
C ASN A 233 -3.19 3.61 -11.54
N TYR A 234 -3.25 2.28 -11.58
CA TYR A 234 -3.82 1.51 -10.49
C TYR A 234 -3.04 0.22 -10.23
N SER A 235 -2.69 0.02 -8.98
CA SER A 235 -1.88 -1.11 -8.57
C SER A 235 -2.38 -1.69 -7.26
N ALA A 236 -2.23 -3.01 -7.12
CA ALA A 236 -2.58 -3.73 -5.91
C ALA A 236 -1.65 -4.92 -5.66
N LEU A 237 -1.43 -5.22 -4.39
CA LEU A 237 -0.66 -6.34 -3.89
C LEU A 237 -1.45 -7.03 -2.77
N GLY A 238 -1.89 -8.27 -3.02
CA GLY A 238 -2.58 -9.12 -2.06
C GLY A 238 -1.61 -10.07 -1.37
N VAL A 239 -1.80 -10.27 -0.06
CA VAL A 239 -1.03 -11.22 0.75
C VAL A 239 -1.99 -12.03 1.61
N TRP A 240 -1.96 -13.36 1.47
CA TRP A 240 -2.72 -14.26 2.34
C TRP A 240 -1.78 -15.02 3.27
N VAL A 241 -2.22 -15.13 4.54
CA VAL A 241 -1.45 -15.72 5.63
C VAL A 241 -2.05 -17.09 5.96
N GLY A 242 -1.20 -18.13 5.97
CA GLY A 242 -1.59 -19.47 6.35
C GLY A 242 -2.42 -20.20 5.30
N ASP A 243 -3.45 -20.92 5.73
CA ASP A 243 -4.33 -21.68 4.85
C ASP A 243 -5.31 -20.76 4.12
N PRO A 244 -5.31 -20.71 2.77
CA PRO A 244 -6.26 -19.93 2.00
C PRO A 244 -7.72 -20.21 2.31
N GLN A 245 -8.07 -21.44 2.69
CA GLN A 245 -9.45 -21.80 3.03
C GLN A 245 -9.98 -21.08 4.27
N LEU A 246 -9.10 -20.61 5.14
CA LEU A 246 -9.48 -19.84 6.33
C LEU A 246 -9.70 -18.36 6.03
N VAL A 247 -9.21 -17.85 4.89
CA VAL A 247 -9.38 -16.43 4.49
C VAL A 247 -10.81 -16.13 4.09
N THR A 248 -11.45 -17.05 3.38
CA THR A 248 -12.73 -16.83 2.70
C THR A 248 -13.95 -17.37 3.42
N ARG A 249 -13.77 -18.15 4.48
CA ARG A 249 -14.90 -18.73 5.21
C ARG A 249 -15.06 -18.10 6.58
N ALA A 250 -16.18 -17.39 6.77
CA ALA A 250 -16.74 -17.29 8.11
C ALA A 250 -16.86 -18.73 8.67
N PRO A 251 -16.51 -19.01 9.94
CA PRO A 251 -16.77 -20.30 10.54
C PRO A 251 -18.25 -20.59 10.30
N GLY A 252 -18.53 -21.70 9.63
CA GLY A 252 -19.86 -22.06 9.22
C GLY A 252 -20.85 -21.98 10.38
N GLY A 253 -21.95 -21.26 10.16
CA GLY A 253 -23.10 -21.33 11.03
C GLY A 253 -23.72 -22.73 10.96
#